data_38433ba438a632d5a36ee21b610c127e
#
_entry.id   38433ba438a632d5a36ee21b610c127e
#
_cell.length_a   1.000
_cell.length_b   1.000
_cell.length_c   1.000
_cell.angle_alpha   90.00
_cell.angle_beta   90.00
_cell.angle_gamma   90.00
#
_symmetry.space_group_name_H-M   'P 1'
#
loop_
_entity.id
_entity.type
_entity.pdbx_description
1 polymer ?
#
loop_
_entity_poly.entity_id
_entity_poly.type
_entity_poly.pdbx_seq_one_letter_code
_entity_poly.pdbx_strand_id
1 'polypeptide(L)'
;MEKNLFELLEKGIASIDSTLCTDKVISRLRRLYDEITLFNPSYGLVNAEGRDLVIRHILDCLAPVSIICSSGKEGSRLADLGSGSGLPGLVLASALEGWDISLVERMGRRAGFLRNTVAAMGMSQNVKVIQKDLSEVQESYDIITFRAFRQFKDIISDLDRILVPGGKVFAYKSSEENIQEELETVSSYSGCRFSSEVRDYDVPMLDAKRRMLVLFKD
;
A
#
# COMPACT_ATOMS: atom_id res chain seq x y z
N MET A 1 4.34 -18.47 10.81
CA MET A 1 5.70 -17.88 10.50
C MET A 1 6.73 -18.55 11.38
N GLU A 2 7.88 -18.96 10.81
CA GLU A 2 9.01 -19.53 11.55
C GLU A 2 9.67 -18.50 12.47
N LYS A 3 10.34 -18.97 13.54
CA LYS A 3 10.95 -18.10 14.56
C LYS A 3 11.96 -17.10 13.99
N ASN A 4 12.83 -17.56 13.09
CA ASN A 4 13.85 -16.73 12.45
C ASN A 4 13.25 -15.63 11.54
N LEU A 5 12.14 -15.90 10.86
CA LEU A 5 11.41 -14.94 10.06
C LEU A 5 10.63 -13.93 10.93
N PHE A 6 10.16 -14.39 12.08
CA PHE A 6 9.52 -13.52 13.06
C PHE A 6 10.51 -12.51 13.63
N GLU A 7 11.69 -12.95 14.08
CA GLU A 7 12.77 -12.08 14.56
C GLU A 7 13.25 -11.10 13.46
N LEU A 8 13.26 -11.54 12.20
CA LEU A 8 13.59 -10.70 11.05
C LEU A 8 12.56 -9.58 10.85
N LEU A 9 11.27 -9.91 10.95
CA LEU A 9 10.18 -8.95 10.83
C LEU A 9 10.25 -7.90 11.95
N GLU A 10 10.41 -8.33 13.21
CA GLU A 10 10.51 -7.42 14.36
C GLU A 10 11.69 -6.46 14.21
N LYS A 11 12.88 -6.97 13.86
CA LYS A 11 14.07 -6.15 13.62
C LYS A 11 13.85 -5.15 12.48
N GLY A 12 13.17 -5.58 11.41
CA GLY A 12 12.85 -4.72 10.29
C GLY A 12 11.91 -3.58 10.68
N ILE A 13 10.84 -3.88 11.40
CA ILE A 13 9.89 -2.87 11.90
C ILE A 13 10.62 -1.87 12.81
N ALA A 14 11.39 -2.35 13.79
CA ALA A 14 12.14 -1.50 14.71
C ALA A 14 13.17 -0.60 13.99
N SER A 15 13.75 -1.07 12.88
CA SER A 15 14.70 -0.29 12.07
C SER A 15 14.01 0.79 11.22
N ILE A 16 12.74 0.58 10.82
CA ILE A 16 11.95 1.59 10.10
C ILE A 16 11.50 2.67 11.08
N ASP A 17 10.81 2.26 12.15
CA ASP A 17 10.33 3.14 13.21
C ASP A 17 10.10 2.30 14.47
N SER A 18 10.89 2.55 15.51
CA SER A 18 10.79 1.82 16.79
C SER A 18 9.43 1.98 17.47
N THR A 19 8.69 3.06 17.20
CA THR A 19 7.36 3.29 17.77
C THR A 19 6.30 2.35 17.19
N LEU A 20 6.54 1.82 15.98
CA LEU A 20 5.69 0.83 15.34
C LEU A 20 5.94 -0.60 15.85
N CYS A 21 7.04 -0.84 16.58
CA CYS A 21 7.40 -2.17 17.08
C CYS A 21 6.54 -2.55 18.31
N THR A 22 5.22 -2.59 18.12
CA THR A 22 4.23 -2.95 19.14
C THR A 22 3.69 -4.36 18.89
N ASP A 23 3.24 -5.06 19.92
CA ASP A 23 2.61 -6.38 19.80
C ASP A 23 1.45 -6.38 18.80
N LYS A 24 0.70 -5.29 18.74
CA LYS A 24 -0.44 -5.10 17.82
C LYS A 24 0.01 -5.06 16.37
N VAL A 25 0.99 -4.25 16.02
CA VAL A 25 1.52 -4.14 14.65
C VAL A 25 2.20 -5.45 14.24
N ILE A 26 3.05 -5.98 15.11
CA ILE A 26 3.79 -7.22 14.86
C ILE A 26 2.82 -8.39 14.63
N SER A 27 1.82 -8.58 15.49
CA SER A 27 0.85 -9.67 15.36
C SER A 27 0.03 -9.57 14.08
N ARG A 28 -0.38 -8.36 13.67
CA ARG A 28 -1.08 -8.12 12.41
C ARG A 28 -0.22 -8.45 11.19
N LEU A 29 1.02 -7.96 11.13
CA LEU A 29 1.92 -8.23 10.02
C LEU A 29 2.33 -9.70 9.94
N ARG A 30 2.50 -10.36 11.10
CA ARG A 30 2.69 -11.81 11.16
C ARG A 30 1.47 -12.55 10.60
N ARG A 31 0.26 -12.14 10.98
CA ARG A 31 -0.96 -12.75 10.46
C ARG A 31 -1.09 -12.55 8.96
N LEU A 32 -0.78 -11.36 8.44
CA LEU A 32 -0.75 -11.10 7.00
C LEU A 32 0.22 -12.03 6.27
N TYR A 33 1.43 -12.22 6.80
CA TYR A 33 2.39 -13.17 6.25
C TYR A 33 1.82 -14.60 6.21
N ASP A 34 1.21 -15.06 7.29
CA ASP A 34 0.64 -16.41 7.38
C ASP A 34 -0.52 -16.60 6.39
N GLU A 35 -1.41 -15.62 6.24
CA GLU A 35 -2.50 -15.64 5.27
C GLU A 35 -1.98 -15.67 3.83
N ILE A 36 -1.01 -14.80 3.49
CA ILE A 36 -0.39 -14.82 2.15
C ILE A 36 0.23 -16.18 1.89
N THR A 37 1.04 -16.71 2.81
CA THR A 37 1.72 -18.01 2.65
C THR A 37 0.73 -19.16 2.46
N LEU A 38 -0.38 -19.16 3.22
CA LEU A 38 -1.42 -20.18 3.15
C LEU A 38 -2.14 -20.18 1.79
N PHE A 39 -2.50 -19.00 1.27
CA PHE A 39 -3.32 -18.89 0.07
C PHE A 39 -2.51 -18.75 -1.23
N ASN A 40 -1.23 -18.36 -1.15
CA ASN A 40 -0.39 -18.10 -2.32
C ASN A 40 -0.30 -19.28 -3.32
N PRO A 41 -0.14 -20.55 -2.89
CA PRO A 41 -0.08 -21.69 -3.83
C PRO A 41 -1.32 -21.82 -4.72
N SER A 42 -2.49 -21.44 -4.21
CA SER A 42 -3.75 -21.56 -4.93
C SER A 42 -4.17 -20.27 -5.65
N TYR A 43 -3.74 -19.10 -5.16
CA TYR A 43 -4.24 -17.79 -5.61
C TYR A 43 -3.23 -16.99 -6.44
N GLY A 44 -1.93 -17.32 -6.37
CA GLY A 44 -0.88 -16.57 -7.04
C GLY A 44 -0.87 -15.09 -6.62
N LEU A 45 -0.83 -14.87 -5.31
CA LEU A 45 -0.95 -13.53 -4.73
C LEU A 45 0.34 -12.72 -4.91
N VAL A 46 1.49 -13.36 -4.66
CA VAL A 46 2.83 -12.78 -4.78
C VAL A 46 3.82 -13.83 -5.30
N ASN A 47 4.87 -13.36 -5.97
CA ASN A 47 5.97 -14.25 -6.39
C ASN A 47 7.14 -14.15 -5.38
N ALA A 48 6.85 -14.47 -4.13
CA ALA A 48 7.84 -14.44 -3.05
C ALA A 48 7.38 -15.31 -1.87
N GLU A 49 8.34 -15.84 -1.13
CA GLU A 49 8.12 -16.63 0.08
C GLU A 49 9.22 -16.35 1.11
N GLY A 50 9.03 -16.82 2.36
CA GLY A 50 10.04 -16.76 3.40
C GLY A 50 10.60 -15.35 3.61
N ARG A 51 11.93 -15.26 3.60
CA ARG A 51 12.68 -14.00 3.79
C ARG A 51 12.31 -12.92 2.76
N ASP A 52 12.13 -13.30 1.50
CA ASP A 52 11.80 -12.34 0.44
C ASP A 52 10.40 -11.75 0.63
N LEU A 53 9.41 -12.52 1.06
CA LEU A 53 8.09 -12.02 1.40
C LEU A 53 8.15 -11.00 2.56
N VAL A 54 8.98 -11.26 3.57
CA VAL A 54 9.17 -10.31 4.68
C VAL A 54 9.84 -9.02 4.20
N ILE A 55 11.01 -9.10 3.53
CA ILE A 55 11.82 -7.92 3.22
C ILE A 55 11.28 -7.15 2.02
N ARG A 56 11.10 -7.85 0.87
CA ARG A 56 10.78 -7.22 -0.42
C ARG A 56 9.29 -6.88 -0.59
N HIS A 57 8.46 -7.33 0.35
CA HIS A 57 7.02 -7.07 0.27
C HIS A 57 6.49 -6.41 1.55
N ILE A 58 6.59 -7.04 2.72
CA ILE A 58 6.00 -6.47 3.94
C ILE A 58 6.80 -5.24 4.41
N LEU A 59 8.11 -5.36 4.61
CA LEU A 59 8.94 -4.23 5.06
C LEU A 59 9.07 -3.16 3.97
N ASP A 60 9.11 -3.53 2.70
CA ASP A 60 9.11 -2.58 1.56
C ASP A 60 7.82 -1.72 1.56
N CYS A 61 6.67 -2.31 1.86
CA CYS A 61 5.41 -1.56 2.00
C CYS A 61 5.35 -0.69 3.26
N LEU A 62 6.00 -1.11 4.35
CA LEU A 62 6.02 -0.37 5.62
C LEU A 62 7.03 0.77 5.63
N ALA A 63 8.17 0.62 4.94
CA ALA A 63 9.30 1.54 5.01
C ALA A 63 8.92 3.03 4.79
N PRO A 64 8.07 3.39 3.82
CA PRO A 64 7.70 4.79 3.63
C PRO A 64 6.51 5.25 4.49
N VAL A 65 6.14 4.52 5.54
CA VAL A 65 4.98 4.84 6.38
C VAL A 65 5.02 6.24 6.97
N SER A 66 6.19 6.74 7.37
CA SER A 66 6.36 8.09 7.90
C SER A 66 6.04 9.18 6.87
N ILE A 67 6.39 8.95 5.59
CA ILE A 67 6.09 9.84 4.47
C ILE A 67 4.56 9.93 4.29
N ILE A 68 3.86 8.79 4.34
CA ILE A 68 2.41 8.71 4.19
C ILE A 68 1.71 9.30 5.42
N CYS A 69 2.14 8.91 6.62
CA CYS A 69 1.56 9.35 7.89
C CYS A 69 1.62 10.88 8.06
N SER A 70 2.73 11.51 7.67
CA SER A 70 2.88 12.98 7.71
C SER A 70 1.91 13.74 6.79
N SER A 71 1.22 13.04 5.91
CA SER A 71 0.30 13.62 4.94
C SER A 71 -1.18 13.49 5.31
N GLY A 72 -1.48 12.82 6.41
CA GLY A 72 -2.82 12.65 6.93
C GLY A 72 -2.90 12.84 8.44
N LYS A 73 -4.05 12.49 8.99
CA LYS A 73 -4.36 12.55 10.43
C LYS A 73 -5.34 11.44 10.78
N GLU A 74 -5.65 11.29 12.04
CA GLU A 74 -6.74 10.41 12.48
C GLU A 74 -8.05 10.72 11.74
N GLY A 75 -8.74 9.70 11.26
CA GLY A 75 -9.93 9.79 10.41
C GLY A 75 -9.64 10.03 8.93
N SER A 76 -8.37 10.12 8.49
CA SER A 76 -8.05 10.18 7.07
C SER A 76 -8.49 8.92 6.33
N ARG A 77 -9.05 9.11 5.14
CA ARG A 77 -9.53 8.04 4.26
C ARG A 77 -8.44 7.70 3.23
N LEU A 78 -7.93 6.48 3.30
CA LEU A 78 -6.93 5.98 2.37
C LEU A 78 -7.53 4.88 1.48
N ALA A 79 -7.31 4.97 0.17
CA ALA A 79 -7.56 3.88 -0.76
C ALA A 79 -6.25 3.22 -1.21
N ASP A 80 -6.20 1.88 -1.14
CA ASP A 80 -5.19 1.07 -1.80
C ASP A 80 -5.77 0.49 -3.09
N LEU A 81 -5.23 0.90 -4.25
CA LEU A 81 -5.77 0.53 -5.56
C LEU A 81 -5.09 -0.72 -6.12
N GLY A 82 -5.92 -1.70 -6.50
CA GLY A 82 -5.43 -2.99 -6.95
C GLY A 82 -4.77 -3.78 -5.82
N SER A 83 -5.40 -3.81 -4.65
CA SER A 83 -4.82 -4.31 -3.40
C SER A 83 -4.30 -5.74 -3.46
N GLY A 84 -4.83 -6.60 -4.32
CA GLY A 84 -4.34 -7.94 -4.62
C GLY A 84 -4.12 -8.82 -3.40
N SER A 85 -2.87 -8.91 -2.95
CA SER A 85 -2.45 -9.61 -1.72
C SER A 85 -2.58 -8.76 -0.44
N GLY A 86 -3.15 -7.56 -0.52
CA GLY A 86 -3.23 -6.62 0.59
C GLY A 86 -1.98 -5.75 0.77
N LEU A 87 -1.13 -5.67 -0.24
CA LEU A 87 0.13 -4.94 -0.22
C LEU A 87 0.10 -3.75 -1.19
N PRO A 88 0.20 -2.49 -0.72
CA PRO A 88 0.59 -2.06 0.63
C PRO A 88 -0.56 -1.89 1.64
N GLY A 89 -1.82 -1.92 1.24
CA GLY A 89 -2.97 -1.49 2.04
C GLY A 89 -3.07 -2.09 3.45
N LEU A 90 -2.94 -3.42 3.61
CA LEU A 90 -3.01 -4.07 4.92
C LEU A 90 -1.77 -3.81 5.80
N VAL A 91 -0.61 -3.61 5.18
CA VAL A 91 0.60 -3.21 5.91
C VAL A 91 0.42 -1.81 6.49
N LEU A 92 -0.01 -0.86 5.67
CA LEU A 92 -0.29 0.52 6.10
C LEU A 92 -1.41 0.56 7.16
N ALA A 93 -2.48 -0.20 6.95
CA ALA A 93 -3.57 -0.31 7.92
C ALA A 93 -3.12 -0.85 9.29
N SER A 94 -2.06 -1.67 9.33
CA SER A 94 -1.50 -2.15 10.58
C SER A 94 -0.78 -1.06 11.37
N ALA A 95 -0.20 -0.08 10.68
CA ALA A 95 0.61 1.00 11.26
C ALA A 95 -0.15 2.32 11.43
N LEU A 96 -1.13 2.62 10.57
CA LEU A 96 -1.89 3.87 10.57
C LEU A 96 -3.17 3.72 11.42
N GLU A 97 -3.00 3.78 12.72
CA GLU A 97 -4.13 3.66 13.65
C GLU A 97 -5.11 4.84 13.51
N GLY A 98 -6.40 4.55 13.57
CA GLY A 98 -7.46 5.58 13.44
C GLY A 98 -7.74 6.03 12.01
N TRP A 99 -7.10 5.44 10.99
CA TRP A 99 -7.41 5.74 9.59
C TRP A 99 -8.46 4.78 9.02
N ASP A 100 -9.29 5.28 8.10
CA ASP A 100 -10.25 4.49 7.34
C ASP A 100 -9.61 3.99 6.04
N ILE A 101 -9.35 2.70 5.95
CA ILE A 101 -8.66 2.09 4.81
C ILE A 101 -9.65 1.37 3.88
N SER A 102 -9.59 1.67 2.59
CA SER A 102 -10.34 0.97 1.55
C SER A 102 -9.41 0.17 0.65
N LEU A 103 -9.60 -1.13 0.59
CA LEU A 103 -8.88 -2.03 -0.31
C LEU A 103 -9.72 -2.20 -1.59
N VAL A 104 -9.30 -1.58 -2.69
CA VAL A 104 -10.01 -1.64 -3.98
C VAL A 104 -9.43 -2.78 -4.82
N GLU A 105 -10.24 -3.79 -5.10
CA GLU A 105 -9.82 -4.97 -5.87
C GLU A 105 -11.00 -5.49 -6.71
N ARG A 106 -10.83 -5.54 -8.04
CA ARG A 106 -11.90 -5.97 -8.96
C ARG A 106 -12.11 -7.48 -9.01
N MET A 107 -11.06 -8.26 -8.80
CA MET A 107 -11.11 -9.72 -8.93
C MET A 107 -11.75 -10.36 -7.71
N GLY A 108 -12.91 -11.00 -7.86
CA GLY A 108 -13.70 -11.59 -6.77
C GLY A 108 -12.89 -12.55 -5.89
N ARG A 109 -11.99 -13.35 -6.48
CA ARG A 109 -11.13 -14.28 -5.73
C ARG A 109 -10.17 -13.55 -4.79
N ARG A 110 -9.52 -12.48 -5.27
CA ARG A 110 -8.62 -11.64 -4.46
C ARG A 110 -9.38 -10.83 -3.44
N ALA A 111 -10.54 -10.26 -3.80
CA ALA A 111 -11.42 -9.57 -2.87
C ALA A 111 -11.93 -10.48 -1.74
N GLY A 112 -12.22 -11.75 -2.04
CA GLY A 112 -12.54 -12.78 -1.05
C GLY A 112 -11.39 -13.05 -0.08
N PHE A 113 -10.17 -13.21 -0.60
CA PHE A 113 -8.94 -13.31 0.21
C PHE A 113 -8.77 -12.11 1.15
N LEU A 114 -8.90 -10.89 0.60
CA LEU A 114 -8.76 -9.66 1.40
C LEU A 114 -9.79 -9.59 2.54
N ARG A 115 -11.06 -9.93 2.30
CA ARG A 115 -12.11 -9.94 3.36
C ARG A 115 -11.74 -10.91 4.47
N ASN A 116 -11.31 -12.13 4.12
CA ASN A 116 -10.88 -13.13 5.10
C ASN A 116 -9.66 -12.64 5.89
N THR A 117 -8.67 -12.06 5.21
CA THR A 117 -7.45 -11.56 5.85
C THR A 117 -7.74 -10.38 6.78
N VAL A 118 -8.58 -9.42 6.37
CA VAL A 118 -9.04 -8.30 7.22
C VAL A 118 -9.68 -8.82 8.51
N ALA A 119 -10.57 -9.81 8.40
CA ALA A 119 -11.21 -10.43 9.57
C ALA A 119 -10.19 -11.15 10.45
N ALA A 120 -9.27 -11.94 9.85
CA ALA A 120 -8.23 -12.66 10.56
C ALA A 120 -7.22 -11.76 11.29
N MET A 121 -6.99 -10.53 10.76
CA MET A 121 -6.16 -9.50 11.37
C MET A 121 -6.91 -8.66 12.42
N GLY A 122 -8.21 -8.88 12.62
CA GLY A 122 -9.04 -8.11 13.55
C GLY A 122 -9.21 -6.64 13.15
N MET A 123 -9.29 -6.35 11.85
CA MET A 123 -9.29 -4.97 11.30
C MET A 123 -10.61 -4.56 10.64
N SER A 124 -11.69 -5.33 10.81
CA SER A 124 -12.97 -5.10 10.13
C SER A 124 -13.67 -3.80 10.50
N GLN A 125 -13.24 -3.10 11.55
CA GLN A 125 -13.82 -1.82 11.97
C GLN A 125 -13.34 -0.64 11.10
N ASN A 126 -12.08 -0.68 10.67
CA ASN A 126 -11.43 0.44 9.98
C ASN A 126 -10.89 0.06 8.58
N VAL A 127 -11.02 -1.20 8.16
CA VAL A 127 -10.62 -1.67 6.83
C VAL A 127 -11.81 -2.29 6.10
N LYS A 128 -12.14 -1.76 4.94
CA LYS A 128 -13.19 -2.30 4.06
C LYS A 128 -12.63 -2.75 2.72
N VAL A 129 -13.24 -3.76 2.12
CA VAL A 129 -12.87 -4.26 0.79
C VAL A 129 -13.94 -3.85 -0.21
N ILE A 130 -13.55 -3.07 -1.21
CA ILE A 130 -14.40 -2.59 -2.29
C ILE A 130 -14.11 -3.46 -3.52
N GLN A 131 -15.04 -4.37 -3.83
CA GLN A 131 -14.92 -5.22 -5.00
C GLN A 131 -15.51 -4.54 -6.22
N LYS A 132 -14.73 -3.65 -6.85
CA LYS A 132 -15.10 -2.87 -8.03
C LYS A 132 -13.87 -2.64 -8.93
N ASP A 133 -14.09 -2.35 -10.20
CA ASP A 133 -13.05 -1.69 -11.02
C ASP A 133 -12.89 -0.24 -10.53
N LEU A 134 -11.70 0.33 -10.74
CA LEU A 134 -11.40 1.71 -10.32
C LEU A 134 -12.39 2.73 -10.89
N SER A 135 -12.81 2.55 -12.13
CA SER A 135 -13.80 3.40 -12.82
C SER A 135 -15.18 3.44 -12.14
N GLU A 136 -15.51 2.40 -11.35
CA GLU A 136 -16.79 2.27 -10.65
C GLU A 136 -16.77 2.79 -9.20
N VAL A 137 -15.57 3.13 -8.68
CA VAL A 137 -15.39 3.68 -7.33
C VAL A 137 -15.95 5.10 -7.29
N GLN A 138 -16.86 5.37 -6.37
CA GLN A 138 -17.50 6.69 -6.22
C GLN A 138 -17.10 7.40 -4.92
N GLU A 139 -16.50 6.68 -4.00
CA GLU A 139 -15.97 7.22 -2.75
C GLU A 139 -14.83 8.17 -3.02
N SER A 140 -14.66 9.19 -2.17
CA SER A 140 -13.54 10.12 -2.24
C SER A 140 -12.55 9.86 -1.12
N TYR A 141 -11.26 10.06 -1.39
CA TYR A 141 -10.16 9.75 -0.50
C TYR A 141 -9.24 10.95 -0.30
N ASP A 142 -8.68 11.04 0.89
CA ASP A 142 -7.65 12.03 1.23
C ASP A 142 -6.29 11.56 0.72
N ILE A 143 -6.09 10.24 0.73
CA ILE A 143 -4.86 9.58 0.30
C ILE A 143 -5.18 8.37 -0.57
N ILE A 144 -4.43 8.22 -1.65
CA ILE A 144 -4.46 7.04 -2.51
C ILE A 144 -3.07 6.43 -2.52
N THR A 145 -2.99 5.11 -2.44
CA THR A 145 -1.73 4.37 -2.60
C THR A 145 -1.92 3.19 -3.55
N PHE A 146 -0.84 2.77 -4.19
CA PHE A 146 -0.79 1.53 -4.96
C PHE A 146 0.65 1.09 -5.21
N ARG A 147 0.81 -0.21 -5.45
CA ARG A 147 2.08 -0.84 -5.85
C ARG A 147 1.84 -1.82 -6.99
N ALA A 148 2.65 -1.74 -8.06
CA ALA A 148 2.53 -2.61 -9.23
C ALA A 148 1.10 -2.65 -9.81
N PHE A 149 0.44 -1.51 -9.85
CA PHE A 149 -0.89 -1.33 -10.44
C PHE A 149 -0.78 -0.89 -11.91
N ARG A 150 -1.74 -0.12 -12.41
CA ARG A 150 -1.75 0.43 -13.78
C ARG A 150 -0.82 1.65 -13.88
N GLN A 151 -0.41 2.00 -15.11
CA GLN A 151 0.33 3.24 -15.37
C GLN A 151 -0.57 4.46 -15.20
N PHE A 152 0.00 5.62 -14.87
CA PHE A 152 -0.80 6.84 -14.67
C PHE A 152 -1.63 7.23 -15.89
N LYS A 153 -1.13 7.02 -17.12
CA LYS A 153 -1.89 7.31 -18.35
C LYS A 153 -3.26 6.60 -18.40
N ASP A 154 -3.38 5.45 -17.74
CA ASP A 154 -4.61 4.65 -17.73
C ASP A 154 -5.54 4.98 -16.57
N ILE A 155 -5.07 5.72 -15.55
CA ILE A 155 -5.82 5.91 -14.30
C ILE A 155 -5.89 7.35 -13.82
N ILE A 156 -5.16 8.31 -14.42
CA ILE A 156 -5.04 9.68 -13.90
C ILE A 156 -6.39 10.40 -13.81
N SER A 157 -7.30 10.14 -14.74
CA SER A 157 -8.67 10.68 -14.69
C SER A 157 -9.50 10.09 -13.55
N ASP A 158 -9.29 8.81 -13.23
CA ASP A 158 -9.93 8.18 -12.08
C ASP A 158 -9.34 8.70 -10.77
N LEU A 159 -8.00 8.89 -10.70
CA LEU A 159 -7.35 9.52 -9.56
C LEU A 159 -7.90 10.92 -9.30
N ASP A 160 -8.04 11.73 -10.36
CA ASP A 160 -8.65 13.06 -10.27
C ASP A 160 -10.07 13.00 -9.71
N ARG A 161 -10.88 12.05 -10.18
CA ARG A 161 -12.27 11.89 -9.77
C ARG A 161 -12.44 11.49 -8.30
N ILE A 162 -11.59 10.58 -7.78
CA ILE A 162 -11.74 10.02 -6.44
C ILE A 162 -10.84 10.65 -5.37
N LEU A 163 -9.87 11.48 -5.76
CA LEU A 163 -9.00 12.19 -4.82
C LEU A 163 -9.62 13.55 -4.48
N VAL A 164 -9.72 13.89 -3.21
CA VAL A 164 -10.20 15.20 -2.77
C VAL A 164 -9.22 16.31 -3.15
N PRO A 165 -9.65 17.59 -3.29
CA PRO A 165 -8.73 18.73 -3.38
C PRO A 165 -7.76 18.74 -2.19
N GLY A 166 -6.48 18.96 -2.44
CA GLY A 166 -5.40 18.84 -1.44
C GLY A 166 -4.99 17.42 -1.10
N GLY A 167 -5.64 16.42 -1.69
CA GLY A 167 -5.32 15.00 -1.48
C GLY A 167 -4.01 14.59 -2.16
N LYS A 168 -3.50 13.42 -1.80
CA LYS A 168 -2.20 12.93 -2.27
C LYS A 168 -2.26 11.49 -2.77
N VAL A 169 -1.45 11.20 -3.79
CA VAL A 169 -1.22 9.84 -4.31
C VAL A 169 0.19 9.41 -3.98
N PHE A 170 0.36 8.21 -3.45
CA PHE A 170 1.64 7.58 -3.14
C PHE A 170 1.81 6.31 -3.98
N ALA A 171 2.55 6.42 -5.08
CA ALA A 171 2.83 5.32 -5.98
C ALA A 171 4.20 4.70 -5.68
N TYR A 172 4.21 3.44 -5.25
CA TYR A 172 5.42 2.68 -4.98
C TYR A 172 6.12 2.30 -6.29
N LYS A 173 7.38 2.69 -6.44
CA LYS A 173 8.20 2.48 -7.64
C LYS A 173 9.53 1.81 -7.32
N SER A 174 9.99 0.99 -8.26
CA SER A 174 11.30 0.33 -8.19
C SER A 174 12.24 0.73 -9.33
N SER A 175 11.71 1.31 -10.41
CA SER A 175 12.46 1.67 -11.62
C SER A 175 12.42 3.18 -11.87
N GLU A 176 13.57 3.74 -12.27
CA GLU A 176 13.72 5.16 -12.60
C GLU A 176 13.08 5.50 -13.95
N GLU A 177 13.15 4.60 -14.91
CA GLU A 177 12.59 4.78 -16.26
C GLU A 177 11.08 4.97 -16.23
N ASN A 178 10.38 4.16 -15.44
CA ASN A 178 8.92 4.27 -15.30
C ASN A 178 8.49 5.60 -14.65
N ILE A 179 9.32 6.19 -13.81
CA ILE A 179 9.00 7.45 -13.13
C ILE A 179 8.98 8.61 -14.12
N GLN A 180 9.94 8.68 -15.04
CA GLN A 180 10.01 9.78 -16.01
C GLN A 180 8.80 9.78 -16.94
N GLU A 181 8.42 8.64 -17.51
CA GLU A 181 7.23 8.50 -18.37
C GLU A 181 5.95 8.90 -17.61
N GLU A 182 5.87 8.56 -16.34
CA GLU A 182 4.71 8.89 -15.51
C GLU A 182 4.66 10.38 -15.14
N LEU A 183 5.81 11.02 -14.90
CA LEU A 183 5.88 12.47 -14.68
C LEU A 183 5.45 13.26 -15.93
N GLU A 184 5.83 12.80 -17.12
CA GLU A 184 5.38 13.38 -18.39
C GLU A 184 3.86 13.26 -18.56
N THR A 185 3.30 12.09 -18.20
CA THR A 185 1.85 11.87 -18.20
C THR A 185 1.14 12.83 -17.26
N VAL A 186 1.63 12.98 -16.04
CA VAL A 186 1.06 13.90 -15.04
C VAL A 186 1.11 15.35 -15.52
N SER A 187 2.26 15.78 -16.08
CA SER A 187 2.44 17.16 -16.55
C SER A 187 1.57 17.52 -17.76
N SER A 188 1.22 16.54 -18.58
CA SER A 188 0.37 16.71 -19.78
C SER A 188 -1.13 16.53 -19.51
N TYR A 189 -1.52 16.15 -18.31
CA TYR A 189 -2.93 15.94 -17.98
C TYR A 189 -3.69 17.26 -17.93
N SER A 190 -4.81 17.34 -18.67
CA SER A 190 -5.61 18.54 -18.83
C SER A 190 -6.78 18.67 -17.86
N GLY A 191 -6.96 17.73 -16.94
CA GLY A 191 -7.97 17.79 -15.89
C GLY A 191 -7.57 18.74 -14.75
N CYS A 192 -7.62 18.28 -13.51
CA CYS A 192 -7.10 19.06 -12.39
C CYS A 192 -5.57 19.20 -12.48
N ARG A 193 -5.03 20.20 -11.79
CA ARG A 193 -3.59 20.34 -11.67
C ARG A 193 -3.04 19.36 -10.63
N PHE A 194 -2.04 18.59 -11.04
CA PHE A 194 -1.20 17.80 -10.14
C PHE A 194 0.21 18.36 -10.11
N SER A 195 0.74 18.60 -8.93
CA SER A 195 2.18 18.71 -8.74
C SER A 195 2.73 17.35 -8.29
N SER A 196 4.03 17.12 -8.50
CA SER A 196 4.65 15.84 -8.23
C SER A 196 6.03 16.00 -7.63
N GLU A 197 6.41 15.03 -6.80
CA GLU A 197 7.77 14.87 -6.29
C GLU A 197 8.15 13.39 -6.24
N VAL A 198 9.44 13.10 -6.28
CA VAL A 198 10.00 11.76 -6.08
C VAL A 198 10.72 11.74 -4.75
N ARG A 199 10.40 10.78 -3.90
CA ARG A 199 11.04 10.55 -2.61
C ARG A 199 11.72 9.20 -2.58
N ASP A 200 13.00 9.20 -2.28
CA ASP A 200 13.74 7.96 -2.02
C ASP A 200 13.44 7.49 -0.59
N TYR A 201 13.41 6.17 -0.39
CA TYR A 201 13.34 5.56 0.91
C TYR A 201 14.14 4.25 0.95
N ASP A 202 14.65 3.91 2.12
CA ASP A 202 15.42 2.69 2.36
C ASP A 202 14.54 1.62 3.00
N VAL A 203 14.77 0.37 2.60
CA VAL A 203 14.13 -0.80 3.19
C VAL A 203 15.18 -1.56 3.99
N PRO A 204 14.98 -1.82 5.28
CA PRO A 204 15.93 -2.56 6.09
C PRO A 204 16.30 -3.91 5.45
N MET A 205 17.59 -4.22 5.44
CA MET A 205 18.15 -5.48 4.91
C MET A 205 17.92 -5.70 3.40
N LEU A 206 17.54 -4.67 2.66
CA LEU A 206 17.43 -4.67 1.21
C LEU A 206 18.49 -3.74 0.62
N ASP A 207 19.43 -4.30 -0.12
CA ASP A 207 20.43 -3.52 -0.87
C ASP A 207 19.85 -3.13 -2.25
N ALA A 208 18.84 -2.26 -2.23
CA ALA A 208 18.24 -1.71 -3.44
C ALA A 208 17.50 -0.42 -3.11
N LYS A 209 17.70 0.61 -3.92
CA LYS A 209 16.96 1.87 -3.82
C LYS A 209 15.49 1.65 -4.09
N ARG A 210 14.66 2.32 -3.31
CA ARG A 210 13.22 2.40 -3.47
C ARG A 210 12.79 3.84 -3.63
N ARG A 211 11.76 4.03 -4.43
CA ARG A 211 11.22 5.36 -4.73
C ARG A 211 9.72 5.39 -4.57
N MET A 212 9.25 6.52 -4.15
CA MET A 212 7.83 6.84 -4.12
C MET A 212 7.60 8.07 -5.00
N LEU A 213 6.75 7.91 -6.00
CA LEU A 213 6.23 9.05 -6.73
C LEU A 213 5.00 9.56 -5.99
N VAL A 214 5.08 10.81 -5.54
CA VAL A 214 4.00 11.49 -4.81
C VAL A 214 3.37 12.52 -5.73
N LEU A 215 2.03 12.45 -5.88
CA LEU A 215 1.25 13.48 -6.55
C LEU A 215 0.44 14.26 -5.51
N PHE A 216 0.31 15.55 -5.73
CA PHE A 216 -0.51 16.47 -4.95
C PHE A 216 -1.57 17.03 -5.86
N LYS A 217 -2.84 16.87 -5.49
CA LYS A 217 -3.96 17.48 -6.21
C LYS A 217 -4.19 18.90 -5.68
N ASP A 218 -4.11 19.90 -6.55
CA ASP A 218 -4.43 21.30 -6.23
C ASP A 218 -5.91 21.50 -5.96
#